data_3c0481c91700a4d0c0aedaabb2633b08
#
_entry.id   3c0481c91700a4d0c0aedaabb2633b08
#
_cell.length_a   1.000
_cell.length_b   1.000
_cell.length_c   1.000
_cell.angle_alpha   90.00
_cell.angle_beta   90.00
_cell.angle_gamma   90.00
#
_symmetry.space_group_name_H-M   'P 1'
#
loop_
_entity.id
_entity.type
_entity.pdbx_description
1 polymer ?
#
loop_
_entity_poly.entity_id
_entity_poly.type
_entity_poly.pdbx_seq_one_letter_code
_entity_poly.pdbx_strand_id
1 'polypeptide(L)'
;DGFRLSLFGFDPDGDYHRITREFAGRRINLAIPEDSLFIEKSIGSVPHTGGKRMEVGSEYYNTLLEWLQNGALNDAGPVPTVTSVELYPKNGVLDGKDTKQRLTVRANYSDGSNRDVTSLAYFSSNNENSAKVSQDGLITAQARGESFVMARFDTHTVGSHFITLPKG
;
A
#
# COMPACT_ATOMS: atom_id res chain seq x y z
N ASP A 1 21.16 -1.80 14.33
CA ASP A 1 21.57 -1.05 13.15
C ASP A 1 20.73 0.20 12.86
N GLY A 2 20.40 1.07 13.65
CA GLY A 2 19.94 2.46 13.55
C GLY A 2 19.14 2.97 12.30
N PHE A 3 18.91 2.15 11.28
CA PHE A 3 18.14 2.55 10.10
C PHE A 3 16.66 2.66 10.42
N ARG A 4 16.12 3.85 10.29
CA ARG A 4 14.70 4.14 10.46
C ARG A 4 14.25 5.13 9.40
N LEU A 5 13.12 4.84 8.79
CA LEU A 5 12.40 5.81 7.95
C LEU A 5 11.37 6.55 8.80
N SER A 6 10.95 7.71 8.33
CA SER A 6 9.87 8.46 8.94
C SER A 6 8.55 7.68 8.86
N LEU A 7 7.64 7.94 9.79
CA LEU A 7 6.31 7.33 9.76
C LEU A 7 5.52 7.94 8.59
N PHE A 8 4.99 7.07 7.72
CA PHE A 8 4.13 7.45 6.60
C PHE A 8 4.76 8.49 5.64
N GLY A 9 6.09 8.52 5.50
CA GLY A 9 6.75 9.48 4.62
C GLY A 9 6.67 10.93 5.11
N PHE A 10 6.57 11.14 6.42
CA PHE A 10 6.47 12.48 7.02
C PHE A 10 7.69 13.37 6.75
N ASP A 11 8.88 12.76 6.62
CA ASP A 11 10.15 13.44 6.35
C ASP A 11 10.83 12.84 5.11
N PRO A 12 10.32 13.13 3.90
CA PRO A 12 10.83 12.51 2.67
C PRO A 12 12.28 12.88 2.37
N ASP A 13 12.71 14.09 2.65
CA ASP A 13 14.11 14.51 2.44
C ASP A 13 15.06 13.78 3.40
N GLY A 14 14.69 13.65 4.66
CA GLY A 14 15.43 12.85 5.63
C GLY A 14 15.45 11.37 5.27
N ASP A 15 14.37 10.83 4.78
CA ASP A 15 14.28 9.44 4.33
C ASP A 15 15.15 9.20 3.10
N TYR A 16 15.12 10.11 2.13
CA TYR A 16 16.01 10.09 0.96
C TYR A 16 17.49 10.07 1.39
N HIS A 17 17.88 10.98 2.30
CA HIS A 17 19.24 11.04 2.82
C HIS A 17 19.64 9.74 3.54
N ARG A 18 18.76 9.20 4.38
CA ARG A 18 19.00 7.94 5.09
C ARG A 18 19.16 6.76 4.16
N ILE A 19 18.41 6.69 3.07
CA ILE A 19 18.51 5.60 2.09
C ILE A 19 19.77 5.74 1.25
N THR A 20 20.05 6.94 0.71
CA THR A 20 21.02 7.12 -0.38
C THR A 20 22.39 7.62 0.06
N ARG A 21 22.50 8.34 1.19
CA ARG A 21 23.71 9.04 1.63
C ARG A 21 24.30 8.50 2.92
N GLU A 22 23.45 8.13 3.86
CA GLU A 22 23.90 7.58 5.13
C GLU A 22 24.49 6.19 4.92
N PHE A 23 25.76 5.99 5.29
CA PHE A 23 26.52 4.76 4.97
C PHE A 23 26.51 4.43 3.46
N ALA A 24 27.02 5.35 2.66
CA ALA A 24 27.06 5.24 1.20
C ALA A 24 27.53 3.86 0.73
N GLY A 25 26.80 3.28 -0.24
CA GLY A 25 27.08 1.97 -0.81
C GLY A 25 26.67 0.76 0.02
N ARG A 26 26.15 0.95 1.26
CA ARG A 26 25.70 -0.19 2.08
C ARG A 26 24.22 -0.53 1.86
N ARG A 27 23.38 0.47 1.66
CA ARG A 27 21.92 0.28 1.58
C ARG A 27 21.42 0.09 0.16
N ILE A 28 22.05 0.79 -0.79
CA ILE A 28 21.70 0.72 -2.20
C ILE A 28 22.92 0.31 -3.03
N ASN A 29 22.66 -0.45 -4.09
CA ASN A 29 23.63 -0.85 -5.09
C ASN A 29 23.12 -0.38 -6.45
N LEU A 30 23.66 0.69 -6.99
CA LEU A 30 23.24 1.24 -8.27
C LEU A 30 23.81 0.46 -9.47
N ALA A 31 24.81 -0.39 -9.24
CA ALA A 31 25.38 -1.23 -10.30
C ALA A 31 24.54 -2.50 -10.54
N ILE A 32 24.00 -3.06 -9.47
CA ILE A 32 23.07 -4.21 -9.49
C ILE A 32 21.92 -3.87 -8.52
N PRO A 33 20.92 -3.12 -8.98
CA PRO A 33 19.84 -2.60 -8.12
C PRO A 33 19.09 -3.66 -7.31
N GLU A 34 18.91 -4.85 -7.88
CA GLU A 34 18.25 -5.98 -7.24
C GLU A 34 18.99 -6.45 -5.98
N ASP A 35 20.32 -6.32 -5.96
CA ASP A 35 21.18 -6.69 -4.83
C ASP A 35 21.30 -5.56 -3.79
N SER A 36 20.47 -4.52 -3.90
CA SER A 36 20.40 -3.49 -2.86
C SER A 36 19.88 -4.08 -1.57
N LEU A 37 20.60 -3.91 -0.46
CA LEU A 37 20.18 -4.40 0.85
C LEU A 37 18.80 -3.83 1.25
N PHE A 38 18.45 -2.64 0.77
CA PHE A 38 17.15 -2.02 0.91
C PHE A 38 16.04 -2.86 0.26
N ILE A 39 16.28 -3.36 -0.97
CA ILE A 39 15.36 -4.26 -1.69
C ILE A 39 15.32 -5.63 -1.00
N GLU A 40 16.47 -6.27 -0.76
CA GLU A 40 16.56 -7.61 -0.18
C GLU A 40 15.85 -7.73 1.17
N LYS A 41 16.01 -6.72 2.05
CA LYS A 41 15.27 -6.67 3.31
C LYS A 41 13.77 -6.51 3.10
N SER A 42 13.37 -5.66 2.17
CA SER A 42 11.95 -5.41 1.92
C SER A 42 11.21 -6.61 1.36
N ILE A 43 11.86 -7.44 0.55
CA ILE A 43 11.29 -8.71 0.03
C ILE A 43 11.47 -9.89 1.00
N GLY A 44 12.22 -9.70 2.10
CA GLY A 44 12.44 -10.73 3.11
C GLY A 44 13.52 -11.76 2.78
N SER A 45 14.36 -11.55 1.74
CA SER A 45 15.51 -12.42 1.42
C SER A 45 16.63 -12.29 2.46
N VAL A 46 16.75 -11.13 3.09
CA VAL A 46 17.63 -10.88 4.23
C VAL A 46 16.79 -10.66 5.49
N PRO A 47 16.98 -11.48 6.54
CA PRO A 47 16.23 -11.35 7.78
C PRO A 47 16.42 -9.99 8.46
N HIS A 48 15.34 -9.39 8.95
CA HIS A 48 15.37 -8.17 9.75
C HIS A 48 14.07 -8.06 10.58
N THR A 49 14.06 -7.18 11.59
CA THR A 49 12.92 -6.99 12.48
C THR A 49 11.67 -6.42 11.80
N GLY A 50 11.83 -5.76 10.66
CA GLY A 50 10.73 -5.20 9.88
C GLY A 50 9.87 -6.22 9.14
N GLY A 51 10.35 -7.45 8.95
CA GLY A 51 9.68 -8.50 8.19
C GLY A 51 9.54 -8.17 6.69
N LYS A 52 8.91 -9.08 5.95
CA LYS A 52 8.63 -8.88 4.52
C LYS A 52 7.60 -7.77 4.32
N ARG A 53 7.88 -6.85 3.42
CA ARG A 53 7.04 -5.67 3.14
C ARG A 53 6.44 -5.64 1.76
N MET A 54 7.08 -6.33 0.80
CA MET A 54 6.61 -6.41 -0.59
C MET A 54 6.96 -7.74 -1.22
N GLU A 55 6.24 -8.09 -2.27
CA GLU A 55 6.53 -9.25 -3.11
C GLU A 55 7.41 -8.83 -4.30
N VAL A 56 8.27 -9.73 -4.76
CA VAL A 56 9.02 -9.56 -6.00
C VAL A 56 8.02 -9.40 -7.15
N GLY A 57 8.22 -8.39 -8.01
CA GLY A 57 7.33 -8.08 -9.13
C GLY A 57 6.05 -7.32 -8.74
N SER A 58 5.83 -7.01 -7.45
CA SER A 58 4.74 -6.11 -7.04
C SER A 58 4.98 -4.68 -7.53
N GLU A 59 3.93 -3.86 -7.52
CA GLU A 59 4.04 -2.45 -7.91
C GLU A 59 5.09 -1.70 -7.07
N TYR A 60 5.12 -1.92 -5.76
CA TYR A 60 6.14 -1.33 -4.89
C TYR A 60 7.55 -1.77 -5.25
N TYR A 61 7.75 -3.07 -5.51
CA TYR A 61 9.04 -3.61 -5.92
C TYR A 61 9.52 -2.98 -7.23
N ASN A 62 8.66 -2.97 -8.24
CA ASN A 62 9.00 -2.44 -9.56
C ASN A 62 9.30 -0.93 -9.50
N THR A 63 8.51 -0.16 -8.74
CA THR A 63 8.74 1.29 -8.55
C THR A 63 10.09 1.57 -7.89
N LEU A 64 10.43 0.84 -6.83
CA LEU A 64 11.72 1.01 -6.15
C LEU A 64 12.88 0.57 -7.01
N LEU A 65 12.73 -0.54 -7.75
CA LEU A 65 13.77 -1.03 -8.65
C LEU A 65 14.03 -0.02 -9.78
N GLU A 66 12.99 0.49 -10.43
CA GLU A 66 13.10 1.51 -11.46
C GLU A 66 13.76 2.80 -10.93
N TRP A 67 13.41 3.23 -9.73
CA TRP A 67 14.05 4.39 -9.09
C TRP A 67 15.55 4.18 -8.89
N LEU A 68 15.97 3.00 -8.42
CA LEU A 68 17.39 2.64 -8.27
C LEU A 68 18.11 2.56 -9.62
N GLN A 69 17.48 1.95 -10.64
CA GLN A 69 18.02 1.86 -12.01
C GLN A 69 18.23 3.23 -12.64
N ASN A 70 17.38 4.20 -12.30
CA ASN A 70 17.50 5.60 -12.72
C ASN A 70 18.45 6.43 -11.83
N GLY A 71 19.25 5.79 -10.98
CA GLY A 71 20.30 6.44 -10.16
C GLY A 71 19.83 6.97 -8.82
N ALA A 72 18.66 6.56 -8.34
CA ALA A 72 18.06 6.96 -7.05
C ALA A 72 18.06 8.50 -6.88
N LEU A 73 17.60 9.21 -7.90
CA LEU A 73 17.55 10.67 -7.89
C LEU A 73 16.47 11.18 -6.92
N ASN A 74 16.71 12.34 -6.34
CA ASN A 74 15.69 13.06 -5.59
C ASN A 74 14.76 13.82 -6.54
N ASP A 75 13.53 14.07 -6.13
CA ASP A 75 12.59 14.87 -6.90
C ASP A 75 13.08 16.31 -7.02
N ALA A 76 12.97 16.87 -8.24
CA ALA A 76 13.32 18.26 -8.52
C ALA A 76 12.05 19.11 -8.54
N GLY A 77 11.65 19.65 -7.40
CA GLY A 77 10.51 20.55 -7.29
C GLY A 77 9.34 20.00 -6.47
N PRO A 78 8.20 20.67 -6.45
CA PRO A 78 7.05 20.26 -5.66
C PRO A 78 6.46 18.96 -6.18
N VAL A 79 6.32 17.97 -5.28
CA VAL A 79 5.69 16.69 -5.56
C VAL A 79 4.19 16.80 -5.24
N PRO A 80 3.29 16.33 -6.14
CA PRO A 80 1.87 16.29 -5.85
C PRO A 80 1.57 15.45 -4.59
N THR A 81 0.78 16.02 -3.68
CA THR A 81 0.37 15.35 -2.44
C THR A 81 -1.05 14.82 -2.55
N VAL A 82 -1.36 13.74 -1.85
CA VAL A 82 -2.72 13.20 -1.78
C VAL A 82 -3.61 14.16 -1.00
N THR A 83 -4.68 14.62 -1.63
CA THR A 83 -5.66 15.55 -1.03
C THR A 83 -6.91 14.82 -0.53
N SER A 84 -7.29 13.72 -1.17
CA SER A 84 -8.39 12.87 -0.74
C SER A 84 -8.26 11.45 -1.30
N VAL A 85 -8.93 10.52 -0.63
CA VAL A 85 -9.03 9.11 -1.07
C VAL A 85 -10.50 8.72 -1.10
N GLU A 86 -10.91 7.98 -2.10
CA GLU A 86 -12.26 7.48 -2.26
C GLU A 86 -12.26 5.96 -2.39
N LEU A 87 -13.23 5.30 -1.78
CA LEU A 87 -13.43 3.85 -1.84
C LEU A 87 -14.76 3.55 -2.55
N TYR A 88 -14.72 2.66 -3.53
CA TYR A 88 -15.88 2.24 -4.29
C TYR A 88 -16.04 0.71 -4.28
N PRO A 89 -17.31 0.20 -4.23
CA PRO A 89 -18.54 0.96 -3.99
C PRO A 89 -18.57 1.54 -2.56
N LYS A 90 -19.33 2.63 -2.36
CA LYS A 90 -19.44 3.29 -1.04
C LYS A 90 -20.27 2.50 -0.03
N ASN A 91 -21.09 1.60 -0.52
CA ASN A 91 -21.84 0.62 0.24
C ASN A 91 -22.26 -0.53 -0.67
N GLY A 92 -22.70 -1.65 -0.09
CA GLY A 92 -23.17 -2.78 -0.86
C GLY A 92 -23.92 -3.82 -0.04
N VAL A 93 -24.67 -4.66 -0.74
CA VAL A 93 -25.32 -5.83 -0.19
C VAL A 93 -24.71 -7.06 -0.82
N LEU A 94 -24.26 -8.00 0.02
CA LEU A 94 -23.69 -9.28 -0.39
C LEU A 94 -24.77 -10.36 -0.19
N ASP A 95 -25.27 -10.90 -1.29
CA ASP A 95 -26.38 -11.85 -1.29
C ASP A 95 -25.88 -13.28 -1.06
N GLY A 96 -25.79 -13.63 0.20
CA GLY A 96 -25.37 -14.95 0.65
C GLY A 96 -23.86 -15.12 0.81
N LYS A 97 -23.51 -16.20 1.51
CA LYS A 97 -22.12 -16.60 1.73
C LYS A 97 -21.38 -16.80 0.41
N ASP A 98 -20.08 -16.49 0.41
CA ASP A 98 -19.15 -16.60 -0.72
C ASP A 98 -19.41 -15.62 -1.87
N THR A 99 -20.43 -14.75 -1.75
CA THR A 99 -20.60 -13.60 -2.69
C THR A 99 -19.36 -12.72 -2.64
N LYS A 100 -18.90 -12.30 -3.80
CA LYS A 100 -17.69 -11.50 -3.95
C LYS A 100 -17.98 -10.12 -4.49
N GLN A 101 -17.30 -9.12 -3.95
CA GLN A 101 -17.35 -7.74 -4.44
C GLN A 101 -15.93 -7.20 -4.51
N ARG A 102 -15.55 -6.68 -5.67
CA ARG A 102 -14.26 -5.99 -5.83
C ARG A 102 -14.39 -4.53 -5.42
N LEU A 103 -13.37 -4.07 -4.69
CA LEU A 103 -13.22 -2.68 -4.31
C LEU A 103 -12.25 -1.96 -5.25
N THR A 104 -12.42 -0.66 -5.37
CA THR A 104 -11.47 0.24 -6.04
C THR A 104 -11.19 1.42 -5.12
N VAL A 105 -9.91 1.76 -4.96
CA VAL A 105 -9.45 2.92 -4.21
C VAL A 105 -8.86 3.93 -5.18
N ARG A 106 -9.38 5.16 -5.15
CA ARG A 106 -8.90 6.27 -5.97
C ARG A 106 -8.33 7.37 -5.08
N ALA A 107 -7.11 7.79 -5.35
CA ALA A 107 -6.48 8.94 -4.74
C ALA A 107 -6.56 10.17 -5.67
N ASN A 108 -6.89 11.31 -5.10
CA ASN A 108 -6.85 12.62 -5.77
C ASN A 108 -5.65 13.40 -5.24
N TYR A 109 -4.96 14.12 -6.14
CA TYR A 109 -3.72 14.82 -5.83
C TYR A 109 -3.85 16.34 -5.94
N SER A 110 -2.92 17.04 -5.32
CA SER A 110 -2.90 18.51 -5.25
C SER A 110 -2.73 19.21 -6.59
N ASP A 111 -2.26 18.52 -7.62
CA ASP A 111 -2.13 19.00 -8.99
C ASP A 111 -3.41 18.78 -9.83
N GLY A 112 -4.48 18.27 -9.22
CA GLY A 112 -5.74 17.93 -9.88
C GLY A 112 -5.75 16.55 -10.56
N SER A 113 -4.64 15.83 -10.55
CA SER A 113 -4.59 14.45 -11.07
C SER A 113 -5.27 13.47 -10.12
N ASN A 114 -5.60 12.28 -10.62
CA ASN A 114 -6.07 11.18 -9.80
C ASN A 114 -5.49 9.85 -10.30
N ARG A 115 -5.44 8.87 -9.41
CA ARG A 115 -4.87 7.55 -9.70
C ARG A 115 -5.68 6.46 -8.99
N ASP A 116 -5.81 5.30 -9.64
CA ASP A 116 -6.21 4.06 -8.97
C ASP A 116 -5.04 3.57 -8.12
N VAL A 117 -5.27 3.50 -6.81
CA VAL A 117 -4.27 3.07 -5.83
C VAL A 117 -4.70 1.81 -5.10
N THR A 118 -5.60 1.03 -5.67
CA THR A 118 -6.15 -0.18 -5.07
C THR A 118 -5.04 -1.16 -4.68
N SER A 119 -4.05 -1.37 -5.55
CA SER A 119 -2.92 -2.27 -5.30
C SER A 119 -1.96 -1.78 -4.20
N LEU A 120 -2.01 -0.49 -3.86
CA LEU A 120 -1.15 0.17 -2.87
C LEU A 120 -1.87 0.40 -1.55
N ALA A 121 -3.18 0.24 -1.50
CA ALA A 121 -3.97 0.46 -0.31
C ALA A 121 -3.88 -0.73 0.66
N TYR A 122 -3.96 -0.44 1.95
CA TYR A 122 -4.11 -1.45 2.99
C TYR A 122 -5.59 -1.61 3.33
N PHE A 123 -6.10 -2.83 3.21
CA PHE A 123 -7.49 -3.16 3.48
C PHE A 123 -7.67 -3.85 4.83
N SER A 124 -8.76 -3.54 5.50
CA SER A 124 -9.20 -4.22 6.72
C SER A 124 -10.73 -4.26 6.82
N SER A 125 -11.26 -5.25 7.52
CA SER A 125 -12.67 -5.36 7.87
C SER A 125 -12.82 -5.27 9.39
N ASN A 126 -13.80 -4.52 9.88
CA ASN A 126 -14.10 -4.48 11.31
C ASN A 126 -14.87 -5.72 11.79
N ASN A 127 -15.42 -6.52 10.85
CA ASN A 127 -16.17 -7.73 11.14
C ASN A 127 -15.93 -8.81 10.08
N GLU A 128 -14.81 -9.52 10.20
CA GLU A 128 -14.45 -10.60 9.29
C GLU A 128 -15.39 -11.82 9.33
N ASN A 129 -16.21 -11.94 10.38
CA ASN A 129 -17.25 -12.96 10.44
C ASN A 129 -18.40 -12.69 9.46
N SER A 130 -18.62 -11.43 9.08
CA SER A 130 -19.61 -11.03 8.09
C SER A 130 -19.01 -10.88 6.69
N ALA A 131 -17.89 -10.18 6.56
CA ALA A 131 -17.19 -10.04 5.30
C ALA A 131 -15.68 -9.93 5.52
N LYS A 132 -14.91 -10.74 4.79
CA LYS A 132 -13.44 -10.67 4.71
C LYS A 132 -13.04 -9.85 3.51
N VAL A 133 -11.92 -9.14 3.62
CA VAL A 133 -11.29 -8.44 2.50
C VAL A 133 -9.85 -8.90 2.34
N SER A 134 -9.45 -9.19 1.10
CA SER A 134 -8.05 -9.50 0.75
C SER A 134 -7.26 -8.22 0.46
N GLN A 135 -5.92 -8.32 0.44
CA GLN A 135 -5.06 -7.16 0.18
C GLN A 135 -5.11 -6.65 -1.26
N ASP A 136 -5.73 -7.40 -2.19
CA ASP A 136 -6.04 -6.94 -3.55
C ASP A 136 -7.44 -6.31 -3.68
N GLY A 137 -8.12 -6.05 -2.55
CA GLY A 137 -9.41 -5.37 -2.50
C GLY A 137 -10.61 -6.24 -2.88
N LEU A 138 -10.51 -7.58 -2.73
CA LEU A 138 -11.65 -8.46 -2.96
C LEU A 138 -12.35 -8.77 -1.63
N ILE A 139 -13.61 -8.34 -1.50
CA ILE A 139 -14.49 -8.75 -0.41
C ILE A 139 -15.07 -10.14 -0.70
N THR A 140 -15.15 -10.96 0.34
CA THR A 140 -15.85 -12.25 0.31
C THR A 140 -16.80 -12.33 1.50
N ALA A 141 -18.10 -12.45 1.20
CA ALA A 141 -19.16 -12.61 2.19
C ALA A 141 -18.96 -13.89 3.02
N GLN A 142 -19.22 -13.80 4.31
CA GLN A 142 -19.16 -14.92 5.25
C GLN A 142 -20.54 -15.21 5.84
N ALA A 143 -20.77 -14.90 7.11
CA ALA A 143 -22.08 -15.06 7.76
C ALA A 143 -22.91 -13.79 7.63
N ARG A 144 -24.22 -13.93 7.82
CA ARG A 144 -25.16 -12.79 7.92
C ARG A 144 -24.65 -11.77 8.93
N GLY A 145 -24.66 -10.50 8.55
CA GLY A 145 -24.26 -9.39 9.43
C GLY A 145 -23.87 -8.14 8.66
N GLU A 146 -23.36 -7.18 9.39
CA GLU A 146 -22.84 -5.92 8.86
C GLU A 146 -21.33 -5.85 9.04
N SER A 147 -20.68 -5.19 8.12
CA SER A 147 -19.25 -4.93 8.18
C SER A 147 -18.91 -3.57 7.56
N PHE A 148 -17.94 -2.88 8.14
CA PHE A 148 -17.26 -1.76 7.51
C PHE A 148 -15.90 -2.24 7.01
N VAL A 149 -15.72 -2.16 5.70
CA VAL A 149 -14.44 -2.43 5.06
C VAL A 149 -13.72 -1.11 4.86
N MET A 150 -12.51 -1.02 5.37
CA MET A 150 -11.69 0.18 5.35
C MET A 150 -10.53 0.00 4.39
N ALA A 151 -10.17 1.08 3.70
CA ALA A 151 -8.96 1.20 2.91
C ALA A 151 -8.14 2.39 3.41
N ARG A 152 -6.85 2.17 3.61
CA ARG A 152 -5.89 3.22 3.96
C ARG A 152 -4.86 3.36 2.84
N PHE A 153 -4.68 4.58 2.40
CA PHE A 153 -3.62 4.97 1.48
C PHE A 153 -3.04 6.32 1.91
N ASP A 154 -1.71 6.41 1.96
CA ASP A 154 -1.02 7.56 2.53
C ASP A 154 -1.51 7.81 3.97
N THR A 155 -1.89 9.02 4.32
CA THR A 155 -2.45 9.37 5.64
C THR A 155 -3.98 9.29 5.71
N HIS A 156 -4.64 8.86 4.63
CA HIS A 156 -6.10 8.83 4.50
C HIS A 156 -6.66 7.43 4.76
N THR A 157 -7.76 7.38 5.52
CA THR A 157 -8.55 6.16 5.71
C THR A 157 -10.00 6.44 5.32
N VAL A 158 -10.55 5.55 4.49
CA VAL A 158 -11.94 5.62 4.01
C VAL A 158 -12.62 4.28 4.22
N GLY A 159 -13.94 4.28 4.38
CA GLY A 159 -14.73 3.07 4.66
C GLY A 159 -15.92 2.91 3.74
N SER A 160 -16.32 1.66 3.53
CA SER A 160 -17.54 1.25 2.84
C SER A 160 -18.34 0.30 3.72
N HIS A 161 -19.64 0.52 3.78
CA HIS A 161 -20.57 -0.30 4.55
C HIS A 161 -21.12 -1.44 3.72
N PHE A 162 -21.03 -2.67 4.22
CA PHE A 162 -21.57 -3.87 3.59
C PHE A 162 -22.52 -4.61 4.52
N ILE A 163 -23.61 -5.12 3.94
CA ILE A 163 -24.57 -6.00 4.60
C ILE A 163 -24.51 -7.36 3.92
N THR A 164 -24.19 -8.40 4.66
CA THR A 164 -24.28 -9.79 4.18
C THR A 164 -25.63 -10.38 4.56
N LEU A 165 -26.41 -10.78 3.55
CA LEU A 165 -27.68 -11.43 3.72
C LEU A 165 -27.52 -12.95 3.92
N PRO A 166 -28.50 -13.63 4.55
CA PRO A 166 -28.54 -15.09 4.51
C PRO A 166 -28.80 -15.55 3.07
N LYS A 167 -28.26 -16.70 2.69
CA LYS A 167 -28.62 -17.31 1.42
C LYS A 167 -30.08 -17.73 1.49
N GLY A 168 -30.90 -17.23 0.58
CA GLY A 168 -32.31 -17.65 0.43
C GLY A 168 -32.43 -19.11 -0.03
#